data_f4cc47728d30d4a3d7aa999bf37edb26
#
_entry.id   f4cc47728d30d4a3d7aa999bf37edb26
#
_cell.length_a   1.000
_cell.length_b   1.000
_cell.length_c   1.000
_cell.angle_alpha   90.00
_cell.angle_beta   90.00
_cell.angle_gamma   90.00
#
_symmetry.space_group_name_H-M   'P 1'
#
loop_
_entity.id
_entity.type
_entity.pdbx_description
1 polymer ?
#
loop_
_entity_poly.entity_id
_entity_poly.type
_entity_poly.pdbx_seq_one_letter_code
_entity_poly.pdbx_strand_id
1 'polypeptide(L)'
;MPNAHFSTGKKIVFTAVMFLYINLVLTIFWILKPLKKSLFIGQYDGESTFKLPESLLNFLDLLLGKVAPGFILQLSSIEMLGSSAELLAKGMNLIIAFLIVLFLTLVTRLAKRQVLTYTCMGLVIAMTVYFAVQINNPSELTVWLFYWFGDLYISLMLAAFFSFLHDTVDLKNAKRLYGFIVLGAVSGGAIGSTYFRGWITEMTNQQWLHLIIGIGIVICILAAVAGWMAMTIPQNEPGPARDEVPKKIFYAAIEGLSLVFMSRYL
;
A
#
# COMPACT_ATOMS: atom_id res chain seq x y z
N MET A 1 35.20 -13.76 -21.56
CA MET A 1 33.86 -13.25 -21.85
C MET A 1 33.80 -11.80 -21.35
N PRO A 2 33.46 -10.83 -22.17
CA PRO A 2 33.49 -9.42 -21.75
C PRO A 2 32.46 -9.20 -20.67
N ASN A 3 32.90 -8.76 -19.49
CA ASN A 3 32.06 -8.28 -18.42
C ASN A 3 31.21 -7.12 -18.96
N ALA A 4 29.90 -7.37 -19.17
CA ALA A 4 28.96 -6.31 -19.51
C ALA A 4 28.88 -5.33 -18.32
N HIS A 5 29.87 -4.44 -18.25
CA HIS A 5 29.86 -3.34 -17.27
C HIS A 5 28.68 -2.42 -17.63
N PHE A 6 27.73 -2.37 -16.73
CA PHE A 6 26.69 -1.36 -16.74
C PHE A 6 27.38 0.00 -16.92
N SER A 7 27.04 0.73 -17.97
CA SER A 7 27.52 2.12 -18.10
C SER A 7 27.11 2.87 -16.82
N THR A 8 28.08 3.52 -16.18
CA THR A 8 27.89 4.27 -14.93
C THR A 8 26.66 5.20 -15.02
N GLY A 9 26.44 5.78 -16.20
CA GLY A 9 25.28 6.64 -16.46
C GLY A 9 23.94 5.92 -16.31
N LYS A 10 23.79 4.69 -16.82
CA LYS A 10 22.53 3.93 -16.68
C LYS A 10 22.22 3.57 -15.22
N LYS A 11 23.26 3.27 -14.40
CA LYS A 11 23.10 3.00 -12.97
C LYS A 11 22.60 4.25 -12.23
N ILE A 12 23.14 5.41 -12.54
CA ILE A 12 22.76 6.68 -11.93
C ILE A 12 21.29 6.99 -12.27
N VAL A 13 20.90 6.87 -13.54
CA VAL A 13 19.52 7.13 -13.98
C VAL A 13 18.55 6.17 -13.30
N PHE A 14 18.85 4.87 -13.25
CA PHE A 14 18.01 3.88 -12.56
C PHE A 14 17.85 4.23 -11.07
N THR A 15 18.95 4.58 -10.40
CA THR A 15 18.93 4.99 -8.99
C THR A 15 18.06 6.23 -8.77
N ALA A 16 18.16 7.23 -9.65
CA ALA A 16 17.35 8.45 -9.59
C ALA A 16 15.86 8.17 -9.81
N VAL A 17 15.52 7.27 -10.76
CA VAL A 17 14.13 6.83 -10.98
C VAL A 17 13.56 6.12 -9.76
N MET A 18 14.33 5.21 -9.15
CA MET A 18 13.89 4.49 -7.95
C MET A 18 13.78 5.40 -6.72
N PHE A 19 14.70 6.38 -6.58
CA PHE A 19 14.61 7.43 -5.57
C PHE A 19 13.32 8.24 -5.72
N LEU A 20 13.03 8.71 -6.93
CA LEU A 20 11.84 9.51 -7.20
C LEU A 20 10.55 8.70 -7.00
N TYR A 21 10.57 7.43 -7.40
CA TYR A 21 9.45 6.52 -7.20
C TYR A 21 9.07 6.42 -5.71
N ILE A 22 10.01 6.03 -4.86
CA ILE A 22 9.72 5.88 -3.42
C ILE A 22 9.39 7.22 -2.76
N ASN A 23 10.03 8.32 -3.19
CA ASN A 23 9.74 9.67 -2.73
C ASN A 23 8.26 10.01 -2.96
N LEU A 24 7.74 9.82 -4.17
CA LEU A 24 6.36 10.10 -4.50
C LEU A 24 5.38 9.16 -3.78
N VAL A 25 5.71 7.89 -3.60
CA VAL A 25 4.89 6.95 -2.82
C VAL A 25 4.72 7.45 -1.39
N LEU A 26 5.80 7.85 -0.73
CA LEU A 26 5.74 8.37 0.63
C LEU A 26 5.05 9.75 0.70
N THR A 27 5.22 10.59 -0.32
CA THR A 27 4.50 11.87 -0.43
C THR A 27 2.99 11.64 -0.43
N ILE A 28 2.47 10.75 -1.28
CA ILE A 28 1.03 10.42 -1.29
C ILE A 28 0.57 9.89 0.06
N PHE A 29 1.33 9.01 0.69
CA PHE A 29 0.98 8.47 2.00
C PHE A 29 0.79 9.57 3.05
N TRP A 30 1.71 10.53 3.11
CA TRP A 30 1.63 11.64 4.05
C TRP A 30 0.52 12.64 3.73
N ILE A 31 0.05 12.70 2.48
CA ILE A 31 -1.16 13.44 2.09
C ILE A 31 -2.42 12.67 2.53
N LEU A 32 -2.50 11.37 2.24
CA LEU A 32 -3.65 10.53 2.55
C LEU A 32 -3.91 10.43 4.06
N LYS A 33 -2.86 10.40 4.87
CA LYS A 33 -2.96 10.20 6.32
C LYS A 33 -3.82 11.26 7.03
N PRO A 34 -3.60 12.56 6.89
CA PRO A 34 -4.49 13.57 7.45
C PRO A 34 -5.85 13.63 6.76
N LEU A 35 -5.90 13.43 5.44
CA LEU A 35 -7.12 13.51 4.66
C LEU A 35 -8.14 12.45 5.11
N LYS A 36 -7.74 11.18 5.22
CA LYS A 36 -8.60 10.10 5.70
C LYS A 36 -9.08 10.34 7.12
N LYS A 37 -8.18 10.87 7.99
CA LYS A 37 -8.50 11.12 9.39
C LYS A 37 -9.49 12.26 9.53
N SER A 38 -9.29 13.36 8.81
CA SER A 38 -10.19 14.52 8.82
C SER A 38 -11.60 14.13 8.35
N LEU A 39 -11.69 13.36 7.25
CA LEU A 39 -12.98 12.90 6.74
C LEU A 39 -13.69 11.97 7.73
N PHE A 40 -12.96 11.02 8.31
CA PHE A 40 -13.52 10.04 9.25
C PHE A 40 -13.98 10.69 10.54
N ILE A 41 -13.16 11.55 11.14
CA ILE A 41 -13.52 12.26 12.36
C ILE A 41 -14.69 13.20 12.10
N GLY A 42 -14.67 13.96 11.00
CA GLY A 42 -15.74 14.88 10.65
C GLY A 42 -17.12 14.21 10.49
N GLN A 43 -17.15 12.89 10.17
CA GLN A 43 -18.40 12.13 10.11
C GLN A 43 -18.97 11.79 11.49
N TYR A 44 -18.12 11.55 12.49
CA TYR A 44 -18.53 11.08 13.83
C TYR A 44 -18.31 12.11 14.92
N ASP A 45 -17.81 13.31 14.59
CA ASP A 45 -17.59 14.39 15.56
C ASP A 45 -18.93 14.97 16.01
N GLY A 46 -19.17 14.93 17.33
CA GLY A 46 -20.43 15.42 17.93
C GLY A 46 -21.50 14.35 18.16
N GLU A 47 -21.33 13.12 17.72
CA GLU A 47 -22.23 12.02 18.05
C GLU A 47 -21.95 11.49 19.47
N SER A 48 -22.97 11.45 20.31
CA SER A 48 -22.87 10.90 21.67
C SER A 48 -22.66 9.38 21.66
N THR A 49 -23.35 8.69 20.76
CA THR A 49 -23.24 7.24 20.52
C THR A 49 -23.34 6.98 19.02
N PHE A 50 -22.58 5.99 18.53
CA PHE A 50 -22.69 5.54 17.16
C PHE A 50 -22.89 4.02 17.10
N LYS A 51 -23.63 3.58 16.07
CA LYS A 51 -23.75 2.17 15.66
C LYS A 51 -23.04 2.00 14.34
N LEU A 52 -22.50 0.79 14.12
CA LEU A 52 -21.91 0.47 12.82
C LEU A 52 -22.96 0.59 11.72
N PRO A 53 -22.65 1.28 10.62
CA PRO A 53 -23.58 1.41 9.50
C PRO A 53 -24.01 0.04 8.95
N GLU A 54 -25.29 -0.13 8.62
CA GLU A 54 -25.79 -1.37 8.01
C GLU A 54 -25.07 -1.71 6.71
N SER A 55 -24.72 -0.70 5.91
CA SER A 55 -23.95 -0.88 4.68
C SER A 55 -22.57 -1.47 4.93
N LEU A 56 -21.93 -1.10 6.05
CA LEU A 56 -20.65 -1.66 6.47
C LEU A 56 -20.81 -3.09 7.00
N LEU A 57 -21.86 -3.34 7.81
CA LEU A 57 -22.17 -4.69 8.31
C LEU A 57 -22.43 -5.67 7.15
N ASN A 58 -23.20 -5.25 6.15
CA ASN A 58 -23.47 -6.04 4.95
C ASN A 58 -22.18 -6.29 4.13
N PHE A 59 -21.30 -5.30 4.02
CA PHE A 59 -20.00 -5.47 3.36
C PHE A 59 -19.10 -6.46 4.11
N LEU A 60 -19.06 -6.39 5.43
CA LEU A 60 -18.30 -7.32 6.27
C LEU A 60 -18.91 -8.74 6.23
N ASP A 61 -20.23 -8.86 6.20
CA ASP A 61 -20.91 -10.14 6.06
C ASP A 61 -20.60 -10.80 4.71
N LEU A 62 -20.54 -10.03 3.63
CA LEU A 62 -20.11 -10.52 2.33
C LEU A 62 -18.68 -11.08 2.36
N LEU A 63 -17.77 -10.44 3.10
CA LEU A 63 -16.35 -10.85 3.18
C LEU A 63 -16.10 -11.97 4.19
N LEU A 64 -16.72 -11.90 5.35
CA LEU A 64 -16.38 -12.72 6.52
C LEU A 64 -17.56 -13.59 7.01
N GLY A 65 -18.78 -13.35 6.55
CA GLY A 65 -19.98 -14.02 7.07
C GLY A 65 -19.93 -15.55 7.00
N LYS A 66 -19.27 -16.11 5.98
CA LYS A 66 -19.04 -17.56 5.85
C LYS A 66 -17.99 -18.10 6.82
N VAL A 67 -17.06 -17.26 7.27
CA VAL A 67 -15.91 -17.65 8.12
C VAL A 67 -16.19 -17.37 9.58
N ALA A 68 -16.88 -16.27 9.88
CA ALA A 68 -17.11 -15.79 11.23
C ALA A 68 -18.51 -15.15 11.40
N PRO A 69 -19.61 -15.87 11.23
CA PRO A 69 -20.97 -15.30 11.29
C PRO A 69 -21.30 -14.71 12.69
N GLY A 70 -20.81 -15.32 13.77
CA GLY A 70 -20.99 -14.81 15.13
C GLY A 70 -20.30 -13.49 15.40
N PHE A 71 -19.21 -13.18 14.71
CA PHE A 71 -18.47 -11.93 14.82
C PHE A 71 -19.28 -10.74 14.28
N ILE A 72 -19.96 -10.92 13.14
CA ILE A 72 -20.82 -9.89 12.55
C ILE A 72 -22.01 -9.55 13.46
N LEU A 73 -22.65 -10.57 14.05
CA LEU A 73 -23.72 -10.39 15.02
C LEU A 73 -23.27 -9.61 16.26
N GLN A 74 -22.08 -9.90 16.77
CA GLN A 74 -21.50 -9.14 17.87
C GLN A 74 -21.23 -7.69 17.48
N LEU A 75 -20.68 -7.45 16.29
CA LEU A 75 -20.42 -6.10 15.79
C LEU A 75 -21.71 -5.27 15.64
N SER A 76 -22.82 -5.88 15.21
CA SER A 76 -24.10 -5.18 15.04
C SER A 76 -24.74 -4.75 16.36
N SER A 77 -24.41 -5.41 17.46
CA SER A 77 -24.93 -5.10 18.79
C SER A 77 -24.13 -4.07 19.57
N ILE A 78 -22.97 -3.62 19.05
CA ILE A 78 -22.09 -2.71 19.75
C ILE A 78 -22.55 -1.27 19.54
N GLU A 79 -22.92 -0.62 20.64
CA GLU A 79 -23.09 0.83 20.72
C GLU A 79 -21.81 1.43 21.34
N MET A 80 -21.19 2.37 20.65
CA MET A 80 -19.95 3.00 21.09
C MET A 80 -20.08 4.51 21.11
N LEU A 81 -19.26 5.18 21.94
CA LEU A 81 -19.07 6.63 21.85
C LEU A 81 -18.46 6.99 20.50
N GLY A 82 -18.90 8.10 19.88
CA GLY A 82 -18.39 8.55 18.59
C GLY A 82 -16.86 8.70 18.57
N SER A 83 -16.27 9.13 19.69
CA SER A 83 -14.81 9.19 19.86
C SER A 83 -14.08 7.84 19.76
N SER A 84 -14.79 6.72 19.94
CA SER A 84 -14.26 5.37 19.84
C SER A 84 -14.30 4.79 18.42
N ALA A 85 -14.99 5.46 17.48
CA ALA A 85 -15.12 5.01 16.09
C ALA A 85 -13.75 4.83 15.42
N GLU A 86 -12.83 5.76 15.65
CA GLU A 86 -11.47 5.68 15.10
C GLU A 86 -10.70 4.48 15.67
N LEU A 87 -10.88 4.17 16.95
CA LEU A 87 -10.23 3.02 17.58
C LEU A 87 -10.74 1.70 16.99
N LEU A 88 -12.05 1.60 16.79
CA LEU A 88 -12.66 0.44 16.13
C LEU A 88 -12.17 0.30 14.69
N ALA A 89 -12.14 1.40 13.92
CA ALA A 89 -11.64 1.39 12.55
C ALA A 89 -10.19 0.90 12.47
N LYS A 90 -9.33 1.30 13.42
CA LYS A 90 -7.95 0.81 13.54
C LYS A 90 -7.88 -0.69 13.87
N GLY A 91 -8.74 -1.15 14.79
CA GLY A 91 -8.82 -2.58 15.12
C GLY A 91 -9.24 -3.43 13.91
N MET A 92 -10.25 -2.97 13.15
CA MET A 92 -10.69 -3.64 11.93
C MET A 92 -9.64 -3.61 10.82
N ASN A 93 -8.83 -2.54 10.77
CA ASN A 93 -7.74 -2.42 9.81
C ASN A 93 -6.71 -3.55 9.94
N LEU A 94 -6.51 -4.10 11.15
CA LEU A 94 -5.65 -5.26 11.36
C LEU A 94 -6.14 -6.49 10.58
N ILE A 95 -7.45 -6.75 10.61
CA ILE A 95 -8.08 -7.87 9.89
C ILE A 95 -7.94 -7.66 8.39
N ILE A 96 -8.20 -6.44 7.92
CA ILE A 96 -8.11 -6.09 6.50
C ILE A 96 -6.66 -6.18 6.02
N ALA A 97 -5.69 -5.71 6.80
CA ALA A 97 -4.27 -5.84 6.50
C ALA A 97 -3.86 -7.31 6.36
N PHE A 98 -4.34 -8.19 7.23
CA PHE A 98 -4.11 -9.63 7.13
C PHE A 98 -4.67 -10.21 5.83
N LEU A 99 -5.91 -9.87 5.46
CA LEU A 99 -6.53 -10.31 4.20
C LEU A 99 -5.74 -9.84 2.97
N ILE A 100 -5.21 -8.61 3.02
CA ILE A 100 -4.38 -8.08 1.93
C ILE A 100 -3.04 -8.79 1.82
N VAL A 101 -2.40 -9.11 2.94
CA VAL A 101 -1.17 -9.92 2.92
C VAL A 101 -1.43 -11.28 2.28
N LEU A 102 -2.55 -11.93 2.60
CA LEU A 102 -2.96 -13.17 1.94
C LEU A 102 -3.20 -12.98 0.43
N PHE A 103 -3.91 -11.91 0.06
CA PHE A 103 -4.15 -11.57 -1.35
C PHE A 103 -2.84 -11.33 -2.10
N LEU A 104 -1.93 -10.50 -1.55
CA LEU A 104 -0.62 -10.25 -2.14
C LEU A 104 0.20 -11.53 -2.29
N THR A 105 0.18 -12.40 -1.26
CA THR A 105 0.86 -13.69 -1.31
C THR A 105 0.32 -14.57 -2.43
N LEU A 106 -0.99 -14.55 -2.66
CA LEU A 106 -1.62 -15.28 -3.76
C LEU A 106 -1.22 -14.69 -5.12
N VAL A 107 -1.30 -13.37 -5.27
CA VAL A 107 -0.94 -12.69 -6.53
C VAL A 107 0.54 -12.87 -6.87
N THR A 108 1.45 -12.80 -5.90
CA THR A 108 2.89 -13.02 -6.12
C THR A 108 3.23 -14.43 -6.57
N ARG A 109 2.38 -15.42 -6.24
CA ARG A 109 2.55 -16.79 -6.70
C ARG A 109 2.05 -17.01 -8.13
N LEU A 110 1.01 -16.30 -8.53
CA LEU A 110 0.34 -16.47 -9.82
C LEU A 110 0.97 -15.59 -10.91
N ALA A 111 1.53 -14.44 -10.56
CA ALA A 111 2.04 -13.45 -11.49
C ALA A 111 3.55 -13.21 -11.36
N LYS A 112 4.17 -12.79 -12.47
CA LYS A 112 5.53 -12.24 -12.41
C LYS A 112 5.53 -10.98 -11.56
N ARG A 113 6.62 -10.71 -10.82
CA ARG A 113 6.71 -9.57 -9.87
C ARG A 113 6.47 -8.21 -10.53
N GLN A 114 6.84 -8.04 -11.80
CA GLN A 114 6.49 -6.83 -12.55
C GLN A 114 4.98 -6.66 -12.71
N VAL A 115 4.25 -7.75 -13.00
CA VAL A 115 2.78 -7.73 -13.09
C VAL A 115 2.17 -7.36 -11.74
N LEU A 116 2.73 -7.85 -10.62
CA LEU A 116 2.30 -7.45 -9.28
C LEU A 116 2.37 -5.93 -9.09
N THR A 117 3.50 -5.30 -9.46
CA THR A 117 3.69 -3.85 -9.34
C THR A 117 2.60 -3.09 -10.10
N TYR A 118 2.36 -3.45 -11.38
CA TYR A 118 1.32 -2.79 -12.18
C TYR A 118 -0.09 -3.07 -11.67
N THR A 119 -0.35 -4.28 -11.17
CA THR A 119 -1.65 -4.63 -10.58
C THR A 119 -1.93 -3.82 -9.31
N CYS A 120 -0.94 -3.70 -8.41
CA CYS A 120 -1.07 -2.89 -7.20
C CYS A 120 -1.29 -1.41 -7.53
N MET A 121 -0.55 -0.87 -8.50
CA MET A 121 -0.72 0.51 -8.95
C MET A 121 -2.08 0.74 -9.60
N GLY A 122 -2.51 -0.15 -10.48
CA GLY A 122 -3.82 -0.09 -11.13
C GLY A 122 -4.94 -0.11 -10.09
N LEU A 123 -4.85 -0.99 -9.09
CA LEU A 123 -5.81 -1.05 -7.98
C LEU A 123 -5.84 0.27 -7.19
N VAL A 124 -4.68 0.81 -6.83
CA VAL A 124 -4.57 2.06 -6.08
C VAL A 124 -5.18 3.23 -6.87
N ILE A 125 -4.89 3.34 -8.17
CA ILE A 125 -5.46 4.39 -9.02
C ILE A 125 -6.98 4.22 -9.14
N ALA A 126 -7.46 3.01 -9.42
CA ALA A 126 -8.89 2.72 -9.53
C ALA A 126 -9.65 3.08 -8.25
N MET A 127 -9.11 2.71 -7.08
CA MET A 127 -9.68 3.08 -5.78
C MET A 127 -9.64 4.58 -5.54
N THR A 128 -8.54 5.25 -5.89
CA THR A 128 -8.44 6.71 -5.75
C THR A 128 -9.44 7.44 -6.65
N VAL A 129 -9.64 6.98 -7.88
CA VAL A 129 -10.66 7.50 -8.80
C VAL A 129 -12.06 7.28 -8.24
N TYR A 130 -12.36 6.09 -7.72
CA TYR A 130 -13.63 5.81 -7.06
C TYR A 130 -13.90 6.81 -5.92
N PHE A 131 -12.93 7.03 -5.04
CA PHE A 131 -13.08 7.99 -3.95
C PHE A 131 -13.20 9.43 -4.45
N ALA A 132 -12.48 9.82 -5.50
CA ALA A 132 -12.58 11.16 -6.07
C ALA A 132 -13.98 11.48 -6.59
N VAL A 133 -14.71 10.49 -7.09
CA VAL A 133 -16.10 10.64 -7.51
C VAL A 133 -17.06 10.75 -6.32
N GLN A 134 -16.82 9.96 -5.26
CA GLN A 134 -17.73 9.83 -4.12
C GLN A 134 -17.50 10.85 -2.99
N ILE A 135 -16.36 11.55 -2.97
CA ILE A 135 -15.90 12.33 -1.82
C ILE A 135 -16.77 13.57 -1.52
N ASN A 136 -17.52 14.08 -2.51
CA ASN A 136 -18.36 15.26 -2.33
C ASN A 136 -19.62 14.98 -1.50
N ASN A 137 -20.17 13.76 -1.63
CA ASN A 137 -21.30 13.27 -0.85
C ASN A 137 -21.01 11.81 -0.44
N PRO A 138 -20.07 11.60 0.48
CA PRO A 138 -19.64 10.25 0.82
C PRO A 138 -20.72 9.53 1.62
N SER A 139 -21.04 8.30 1.23
CA SER A 139 -21.79 7.40 2.10
C SER A 139 -20.93 6.99 3.31
N GLU A 140 -21.54 6.59 4.41
CA GLU A 140 -20.82 6.09 5.58
C GLU A 140 -19.85 4.95 5.21
N LEU A 141 -20.28 4.01 4.36
CA LEU A 141 -19.43 2.94 3.85
C LEU A 141 -18.21 3.52 3.10
N THR A 142 -18.38 4.56 2.28
CA THR A 142 -17.29 5.21 1.57
C THR A 142 -16.26 5.80 2.53
N VAL A 143 -16.70 6.40 3.62
CA VAL A 143 -15.82 6.98 4.67
C VAL A 143 -14.97 5.87 5.32
N TRP A 144 -15.58 4.74 5.68
CA TRP A 144 -14.89 3.59 6.24
C TRP A 144 -13.88 2.99 5.26
N LEU A 145 -14.29 2.74 4.02
CA LEU A 145 -13.42 2.20 2.99
C LEU A 145 -12.24 3.14 2.69
N PHE A 146 -12.48 4.45 2.67
CA PHE A 146 -11.42 5.44 2.46
C PHE A 146 -10.44 5.48 3.63
N TYR A 147 -10.94 5.36 4.87
CA TYR A 147 -10.09 5.28 6.05
C TYR A 147 -9.11 4.09 5.97
N TRP A 148 -9.62 2.91 5.64
CA TRP A 148 -8.80 1.71 5.48
C TRP A 148 -7.89 1.79 4.26
N PHE A 149 -8.38 2.31 3.15
CA PHE A 149 -7.57 2.52 1.95
C PHE A 149 -6.30 3.33 2.23
N GLY A 150 -6.39 4.41 3.04
CA GLY A 150 -5.24 5.23 3.38
C GLY A 150 -4.13 4.47 4.13
N ASP A 151 -4.48 3.45 4.96
CA ASP A 151 -3.49 2.60 5.64
C ASP A 151 -2.97 1.48 4.72
N LEU A 152 -3.86 0.92 3.89
CA LEU A 152 -3.52 -0.14 2.96
C LEU A 152 -2.61 0.33 1.83
N TYR A 153 -2.79 1.58 1.41
CA TYR A 153 -1.99 2.20 0.36
C TYR A 153 -0.49 2.01 0.58
N ILE A 154 0.00 2.37 1.76
CA ILE A 154 1.44 2.30 2.03
C ILE A 154 1.95 0.86 2.03
N SER A 155 1.18 -0.08 2.60
CA SER A 155 1.55 -1.50 2.64
C SER A 155 1.63 -2.10 1.24
N LEU A 156 0.63 -1.82 0.38
CA LEU A 156 0.59 -2.29 -1.00
C LEU A 156 1.74 -1.70 -1.83
N MET A 157 1.95 -0.39 -1.74
CA MET A 157 2.94 0.31 -2.55
C MET A 157 4.37 -0.04 -2.14
N LEU A 158 4.65 -0.20 -0.83
CA LEU A 158 5.96 -0.66 -0.36
C LEU A 158 6.22 -2.11 -0.76
N ALA A 159 5.24 -3.00 -0.62
CA ALA A 159 5.37 -4.39 -1.04
C ALA A 159 5.67 -4.48 -2.54
N ALA A 160 4.94 -3.73 -3.37
CA ALA A 160 5.17 -3.67 -4.81
C ALA A 160 6.55 -3.10 -5.16
N PHE A 161 6.95 -2.00 -4.51
CA PHE A 161 8.25 -1.36 -4.70
C PHE A 161 9.42 -2.29 -4.35
N PHE A 162 9.41 -2.87 -3.16
CA PHE A 162 10.50 -3.75 -2.73
C PHE A 162 10.52 -5.06 -3.51
N SER A 163 9.37 -5.61 -3.88
CA SER A 163 9.31 -6.78 -4.76
C SER A 163 9.97 -6.51 -6.12
N PHE A 164 9.69 -5.34 -6.72
CA PHE A 164 10.31 -4.91 -7.95
C PHE A 164 11.82 -4.69 -7.79
N LEU A 165 12.23 -4.03 -6.71
CA LEU A 165 13.64 -3.74 -6.42
C LEU A 165 14.47 -5.01 -6.26
N HIS A 166 13.97 -6.00 -5.50
CA HIS A 166 14.65 -7.27 -5.27
C HIS A 166 14.85 -8.07 -6.56
N ASP A 167 13.94 -7.94 -7.53
CA ASP A 167 14.09 -8.63 -8.82
C ASP A 167 15.08 -7.95 -9.75
N THR A 168 15.34 -6.66 -9.53
CA THR A 168 16.07 -5.83 -10.49
C THR A 168 17.52 -5.58 -10.08
N VAL A 169 17.82 -5.63 -8.76
CA VAL A 169 19.11 -5.22 -8.22
C VAL A 169 19.86 -6.38 -7.59
N ASP A 170 21.10 -6.59 -8.05
CA ASP A 170 22.03 -7.56 -7.47
C ASP A 170 22.46 -7.13 -6.05
N LEU A 171 22.59 -8.11 -5.14
CA LEU A 171 22.92 -7.93 -3.72
C LEU A 171 24.18 -7.06 -3.47
N LYS A 172 25.18 -7.15 -4.34
CA LYS A 172 26.43 -6.36 -4.21
C LYS A 172 26.20 -4.86 -4.42
N ASN A 173 25.30 -4.48 -5.31
CA ASN A 173 24.94 -3.10 -5.61
C ASN A 173 23.83 -2.57 -4.69
N ALA A 174 23.09 -3.47 -4.06
CA ALA A 174 21.95 -3.17 -3.21
C ALA A 174 22.30 -2.21 -2.05
N LYS A 175 23.42 -2.43 -1.35
CA LYS A 175 23.80 -1.62 -0.17
C LYS A 175 23.90 -0.12 -0.46
N ARG A 176 24.46 0.28 -1.61
CA ARG A 176 24.55 1.69 -2.01
C ARG A 176 23.20 2.24 -2.43
N LEU A 177 22.42 1.44 -3.17
CA LEU A 177 21.10 1.83 -3.66
C LEU A 177 20.11 2.01 -2.51
N TYR A 178 20.13 1.14 -1.51
CA TYR A 178 19.25 1.26 -0.33
C TYR A 178 19.44 2.58 0.43
N GLY A 179 20.68 3.09 0.55
CA GLY A 179 20.91 4.40 1.17
C GLY A 179 20.18 5.53 0.44
N PHE A 180 20.24 5.57 -0.90
CA PHE A 180 19.51 6.55 -1.70
C PHE A 180 17.99 6.36 -1.64
N ILE A 181 17.51 5.11 -1.62
CA ILE A 181 16.09 4.80 -1.48
C ILE A 181 15.56 5.32 -0.15
N VAL A 182 16.28 5.07 0.96
CA VAL A 182 15.90 5.58 2.28
C VAL A 182 15.85 7.12 2.29
N LEU A 183 16.82 7.79 1.67
CA LEU A 183 16.78 9.25 1.51
C LEU A 183 15.57 9.69 0.69
N GLY A 184 15.21 8.98 -0.38
CA GLY A 184 13.99 9.23 -1.16
C GLY A 184 12.73 9.09 -0.31
N ALA A 185 12.64 8.05 0.50
CA ALA A 185 11.52 7.83 1.40
C ALA A 185 11.40 8.95 2.46
N VAL A 186 12.52 9.31 3.11
CA VAL A 186 12.56 10.39 4.13
C VAL A 186 12.20 11.74 3.52
N SER A 187 12.76 12.08 2.37
CA SER A 187 12.47 13.35 1.69
C SER A 187 11.01 13.41 1.21
N GLY A 188 10.45 12.30 0.69
CA GLY A 188 9.03 12.21 0.33
C GLY A 188 8.11 12.40 1.54
N GLY A 189 8.46 11.80 2.68
CA GLY A 189 7.76 12.02 3.94
C GLY A 189 7.81 13.47 4.40
N ALA A 190 8.98 14.10 4.32
CA ALA A 190 9.16 15.51 4.67
C ALA A 190 8.35 16.44 3.74
N ILE A 191 8.39 16.20 2.43
CA ILE A 191 7.59 16.94 1.45
C ILE A 191 6.10 16.78 1.74
N GLY A 192 5.62 15.54 1.86
CA GLY A 192 4.20 15.27 2.10
C GLY A 192 3.70 15.84 3.42
N SER A 193 4.47 15.76 4.50
CA SER A 193 4.04 16.24 5.81
C SER A 193 4.15 17.76 5.99
N THR A 194 5.13 18.42 5.37
CA THR A 194 5.42 19.83 5.61
C THR A 194 4.76 20.73 4.57
N TYR A 195 5.01 20.50 3.30
CA TYR A 195 4.46 21.36 2.24
C TYR A 195 2.96 21.24 2.10
N PHE A 196 2.42 20.02 2.17
CA PHE A 196 0.98 19.82 2.00
C PHE A 196 0.17 20.19 3.25
N ARG A 197 0.78 20.26 4.43
CA ARG A 197 0.10 20.70 5.65
C ARG A 197 -0.39 22.15 5.55
N GLY A 198 0.38 23.03 4.90
CA GLY A 198 -0.02 24.42 4.68
C GLY A 198 -1.19 24.57 3.70
N TRP A 199 -1.34 23.65 2.74
CA TRP A 199 -2.37 23.70 1.70
C TRP A 199 -3.66 22.94 2.06
N ILE A 200 -3.65 22.16 3.14
CA ILE A 200 -4.84 21.37 3.58
C ILE A 200 -6.07 22.27 3.80
N THR A 201 -5.88 23.50 4.24
CA THR A 201 -6.98 24.47 4.47
C THR A 201 -7.46 25.16 3.20
N GLU A 202 -6.66 25.16 2.13
CA GLU A 202 -6.95 25.86 0.89
C GLU A 202 -7.57 24.97 -0.20
N MET A 203 -7.32 23.65 -0.14
CA MET A 203 -7.78 22.68 -1.13
C MET A 203 -8.97 21.87 -0.63
N THR A 204 -9.93 21.63 -1.51
CA THR A 204 -11.03 20.70 -1.25
C THR A 204 -10.54 19.24 -1.25
N ASN A 205 -11.27 18.35 -0.55
CA ASN A 205 -10.95 16.92 -0.54
C ASN A 205 -10.85 16.32 -1.96
N GLN A 206 -11.70 16.80 -2.88
CA GLN A 206 -11.67 16.36 -4.26
C GLN A 206 -10.40 16.81 -5.00
N GLN A 207 -9.93 18.03 -4.78
CA GLN A 207 -8.68 18.53 -5.37
C GLN A 207 -7.47 17.73 -4.88
N TRP A 208 -7.46 17.34 -3.60
CA TRP A 208 -6.45 16.46 -3.04
C TRP A 208 -6.41 15.10 -3.74
N LEU A 209 -7.58 14.49 -3.98
CA LEU A 209 -7.66 13.21 -4.67
C LEU A 209 -7.21 13.29 -6.13
N HIS A 210 -7.55 14.40 -6.83
CA HIS A 210 -7.04 14.63 -8.19
C HIS A 210 -5.51 14.78 -8.20
N LEU A 211 -4.94 15.47 -7.22
CA LEU A 211 -3.48 15.57 -7.08
C LEU A 211 -2.85 14.19 -6.85
N ILE A 212 -3.43 13.36 -5.99
CA ILE A 212 -2.98 11.99 -5.73
C ILE A 212 -3.04 11.13 -7.00
N ILE A 213 -4.11 11.25 -7.79
CA ILE A 213 -4.23 10.57 -9.09
C ILE A 213 -3.11 11.02 -10.04
N GLY A 214 -2.85 12.33 -10.14
CA GLY A 214 -1.77 12.88 -10.96
C GLY A 214 -0.40 12.33 -10.56
N ILE A 215 -0.08 12.36 -9.27
CA ILE A 215 1.17 11.77 -8.74
C ILE A 215 1.20 10.26 -8.99
N GLY A 216 0.08 9.55 -8.82
CA GLY A 216 -0.03 8.11 -9.09
C GLY A 216 0.27 7.76 -10.55
N ILE A 217 -0.17 8.57 -11.50
CA ILE A 217 0.17 8.41 -12.94
C ILE A 217 1.69 8.58 -13.14
N VAL A 218 2.30 9.57 -12.51
CA VAL A 218 3.76 9.77 -12.58
C VAL A 218 4.50 8.56 -12.01
N ILE A 219 4.04 8.00 -10.89
CA ILE A 219 4.59 6.76 -10.30
C ILE A 219 4.50 5.60 -11.30
N CYS A 220 3.37 5.44 -12.00
CA CYS A 220 3.22 4.39 -13.03
C CYS A 220 4.22 4.57 -14.18
N ILE A 221 4.45 5.80 -14.63
CA ILE A 221 5.44 6.11 -15.65
C ILE A 221 6.85 5.76 -15.16
N LEU A 222 7.20 6.15 -13.94
CA LEU A 222 8.50 5.83 -13.34
C LEU A 222 8.71 4.32 -13.21
N ALA A 223 7.69 3.57 -12.81
CA ALA A 223 7.75 2.12 -12.74
C ALA A 223 7.91 1.48 -14.13
N ALA A 224 7.23 2.01 -15.14
CA ALA A 224 7.38 1.56 -16.53
C ALA A 224 8.80 1.82 -17.05
N VAL A 225 9.35 3.01 -16.81
CA VAL A 225 10.73 3.36 -17.17
C VAL A 225 11.73 2.47 -16.44
N ALA A 226 11.56 2.27 -15.14
CA ALA A 226 12.41 1.38 -14.35
C ALA A 226 12.33 -0.07 -14.86
N GLY A 227 11.13 -0.56 -15.19
CA GLY A 227 10.91 -1.90 -15.78
C GLY A 227 11.59 -2.05 -17.14
N TRP A 228 11.46 -1.05 -18.00
CA TRP A 228 12.14 -1.03 -19.30
C TRP A 228 13.67 -1.03 -19.15
N MET A 229 14.18 -0.21 -18.23
CA MET A 229 15.61 -0.19 -17.93
C MET A 229 16.09 -1.55 -17.39
N ALA A 230 15.29 -2.19 -16.52
CA ALA A 230 15.59 -3.51 -15.98
C ALA A 230 15.73 -4.59 -17.05
N MET A 231 14.88 -4.56 -18.08
CA MET A 231 14.96 -5.50 -19.21
C MET A 231 16.24 -5.34 -20.04
N THR A 232 16.85 -4.17 -20.02
CA THR A 232 18.11 -3.89 -20.75
C THR A 232 19.35 -4.27 -19.95
N ILE A 233 19.18 -4.76 -18.71
CA ILE A 233 20.27 -5.25 -17.86
C ILE A 233 20.52 -6.71 -18.20
N PRO A 234 21.71 -7.11 -18.66
CA PRO A 234 22.07 -8.51 -18.79
C PRO A 234 22.02 -9.16 -17.41
N GLN A 235 21.14 -10.10 -17.20
CA GLN A 235 21.13 -10.91 -15.98
C GLN A 235 22.31 -11.90 -16.08
N ASN A 236 23.37 -11.66 -15.33
CA ASN A 236 24.57 -12.49 -15.35
C ASN A 236 24.44 -13.80 -14.57
N GLU A 237 23.37 -14.00 -13.81
CA GLU A 237 23.06 -15.27 -13.16
C GLU A 237 21.55 -15.50 -13.17
N PRO A 238 21.06 -16.71 -13.45
CA PRO A 238 19.70 -17.06 -13.14
C PRO A 238 19.51 -16.83 -11.62
N GLY A 239 18.57 -15.99 -11.26
CA GLY A 239 18.18 -15.84 -9.85
C GLY A 239 18.00 -17.24 -9.24
N PRO A 240 18.16 -17.39 -7.91
CA PRO A 240 18.07 -18.68 -7.25
C PRO A 240 16.87 -19.43 -7.79
N ALA A 241 17.12 -20.65 -8.25
CA ALA A 241 16.08 -21.52 -8.81
C ALA A 241 14.86 -21.40 -7.90
N ARG A 242 13.70 -21.11 -8.48
CA ARG A 242 12.43 -21.11 -7.75
C ARG A 242 12.34 -22.50 -7.11
N ASP A 243 12.73 -22.59 -5.84
CA ASP A 243 12.51 -23.80 -5.08
C ASP A 243 11.05 -24.18 -5.25
N GLU A 244 10.78 -25.42 -5.57
CA GLU A 244 9.46 -25.95 -5.86
C GLU A 244 8.49 -25.47 -4.78
N VAL A 245 7.57 -24.63 -5.18
CA VAL A 245 6.60 -23.96 -4.29
C VAL A 245 5.86 -25.03 -3.49
N PRO A 246 5.92 -25.05 -2.17
CA PRO A 246 5.18 -26.02 -1.38
C PRO A 246 3.70 -25.94 -1.74
N LYS A 247 3.12 -27.10 -2.11
CA LYS A 247 1.78 -27.24 -2.70
C LYS A 247 0.62 -26.75 -1.83
N LYS A 248 0.86 -26.27 -0.60
CA LYS A 248 -0.19 -25.79 0.31
C LYS A 248 0.11 -24.36 0.77
N ILE A 249 -0.65 -23.40 0.24
CA ILE A 249 -0.58 -21.95 0.54
C ILE A 249 -0.62 -21.69 2.06
N PHE A 250 -1.46 -22.44 2.77
CA PHE A 250 -1.64 -22.32 4.21
C PHE A 250 -0.36 -22.71 5.01
N TYR A 251 0.40 -23.70 4.55
CA TYR A 251 1.65 -24.12 5.20
C TYR A 251 2.75 -23.06 5.12
N ALA A 252 2.88 -22.34 4.01
CA ALA A 252 3.91 -21.31 3.89
C ALA A 252 3.59 -20.05 4.73
N ALA A 253 2.31 -19.73 4.94
CA ALA A 253 1.91 -18.66 5.85
C ALA A 253 2.19 -19.04 7.32
N ILE A 254 1.92 -20.29 7.70
CA ILE A 254 2.22 -20.82 9.04
C ILE A 254 3.73 -20.94 9.25
N GLU A 255 4.47 -21.37 8.22
CA GLU A 255 5.94 -21.48 8.30
C GLU A 255 6.58 -20.09 8.46
N GLY A 256 6.10 -19.07 7.74
CA GLY A 256 6.51 -17.67 7.94
C GLY A 256 6.20 -17.17 9.35
N LEU A 257 5.02 -17.46 9.89
CA LEU A 257 4.66 -17.17 11.29
C LEU A 257 5.55 -17.94 12.28
N SER A 258 5.78 -19.22 12.06
CA SER A 258 6.65 -20.04 12.93
C SER A 258 8.09 -19.55 12.94
N LEU A 259 8.62 -19.10 11.79
CA LEU A 259 9.96 -18.51 11.70
C LEU A 259 10.06 -17.19 12.48
N VAL A 260 9.01 -16.35 12.48
CA VAL A 260 8.95 -15.13 13.29
C VAL A 260 8.93 -15.46 14.78
N PHE A 261 8.14 -16.46 15.21
CA PHE A 261 8.08 -16.88 16.61
C PHE A 261 9.31 -17.68 17.08
N MET A 262 10.00 -18.38 16.16
CA MET A 262 11.24 -19.10 16.47
C MET A 262 12.50 -18.23 16.38
N SER A 263 12.42 -17.07 15.74
CA SER A 263 13.55 -16.15 15.66
C SER A 263 13.86 -15.58 17.05
N ARG A 264 14.95 -16.04 17.66
CA ARG A 264 15.47 -15.52 18.93
C ARG A 264 16.08 -14.11 18.82
N TYR A 265 15.84 -13.38 17.72
CA TYR A 265 16.42 -12.08 17.41
C TYR A 265 15.37 -10.95 17.38
N LEU A 266 14.26 -11.10 18.05
CA LEU A 266 13.34 -10.00 18.40
C LEU A 266 13.43 -9.69 19.88
#